data_a1f71cd6d5815332eac6359096ce79f1
#
_entry.id   a1f71cd6d5815332eac6359096ce79f1
#
_cell.length_a   1.000
_cell.length_b   1.000
_cell.length_c   1.000
_cell.angle_alpha   90.00
_cell.angle_beta   90.00
_cell.angle_gamma   90.00
#
_symmetry.space_group_name_H-M   'P 1'
#
loop_
_entity.id
_entity.type
_entity.pdbx_description
1 polymer ?
#
loop_
_entity_poly.entity_id
_entity_poly.type
_entity_poly.pdbx_seq_one_letter_code
_entity_poly.pdbx_strand_id
1 'polypeptide(L)'
;MHYYSVHSVIFIVVILVLFGGMRGGFKLKLRPYNLCNAAQYTQQSYLILSNPFCLFRTIGAGSIEELNYFSEMELEEIFSPYHFPSDSLRYNLEGRNIVLFILESFSKEHSKFYNPDLYPAEDGYTPFLDSLMAEGYVFTNAYANGLRSIEALPSILTSIPSYKAPFVMLPQSLGNLEGFPTILKNLGYSTSFFCGTEKNSMFFEAYASMAGIENFYAKDEYMAECAVNENTIEPFWGVYDMPFFLFMADKIDEMEEPFCVTSFNLTSHHPFRLPSDYADKMPQGHTLVQPCVAYSDLSIRKFFEKSSQKPWFKNTIFIFIADHVSPEIYAPQTCYPRGRMAIFYFLYTPDKVLQGLDPQVTQQLDVMPTLLGLLGYDKPYFSFGRDVFNEPERFSIATSYINEVYQGIADSLTIYFDGEKVISAFAADDIFQKNNLLNNREVNVMERNLKAILQSYYQQLKKQQYIVPHDAVDRMSKK
;
A
#
# COMPACT_ATOMS: atom_id res chain seq x y z
N MET A 1 26.37 -50.87 -26.06
CA MET A 1 25.81 -50.27 -24.81
C MET A 1 26.60 -49.07 -24.30
N HIS A 2 27.89 -49.17 -24.11
CA HIS A 2 28.73 -48.09 -23.53
C HIS A 2 28.66 -46.76 -24.30
N TYR A 3 28.66 -46.78 -25.62
CA TYR A 3 28.55 -45.59 -26.47
C TYR A 3 27.25 -44.81 -26.18
N TYR A 4 26.11 -45.47 -26.18
CA TYR A 4 24.81 -44.82 -25.95
C TYR A 4 24.70 -44.27 -24.51
N SER A 5 25.23 -44.99 -23.52
CA SER A 5 25.23 -44.54 -22.15
C SER A 5 26.06 -43.26 -21.97
N VAL A 6 27.26 -43.19 -22.55
CA VAL A 6 28.09 -41.99 -22.49
C VAL A 6 27.44 -40.80 -23.16
N HIS A 7 26.87 -40.98 -24.35
CA HIS A 7 26.20 -39.89 -25.08
C HIS A 7 24.93 -39.43 -24.41
N SER A 8 24.16 -40.32 -23.77
CA SER A 8 23.00 -39.92 -22.94
C SER A 8 23.41 -39.07 -21.73
N VAL A 9 24.50 -39.41 -21.07
CA VAL A 9 25.01 -38.60 -19.94
C VAL A 9 25.48 -37.23 -20.44
N ILE A 10 26.25 -37.19 -21.54
CA ILE A 10 26.67 -35.90 -22.15
C ILE A 10 25.45 -35.05 -22.52
N PHE A 11 24.44 -35.63 -23.14
CA PHE A 11 23.21 -34.94 -23.51
C PHE A 11 22.48 -34.35 -22.31
N ILE A 12 22.34 -35.10 -21.21
CA ILE A 12 21.74 -34.62 -19.96
C ILE A 12 22.56 -33.46 -19.37
N VAL A 13 23.88 -33.59 -19.36
CA VAL A 13 24.76 -32.53 -18.85
C VAL A 13 24.62 -31.25 -19.68
N VAL A 14 24.60 -31.38 -21.01
CA VAL A 14 24.39 -30.23 -21.91
C VAL A 14 23.05 -29.59 -21.68
N ILE A 15 21.97 -30.36 -21.52
CA ILE A 15 20.63 -29.82 -21.19
C ILE A 15 20.68 -29.06 -19.85
N LEU A 16 21.30 -29.60 -18.83
CA LEU A 16 21.40 -28.95 -17.50
C LEU A 16 22.21 -27.65 -17.57
N VAL A 17 23.31 -27.64 -18.33
CA VAL A 17 24.13 -26.43 -18.54
C VAL A 17 23.36 -25.38 -19.33
N LEU A 18 22.66 -25.77 -20.40
CA LEU A 18 21.81 -24.87 -21.19
C LEU A 18 20.66 -24.33 -20.35
N PHE A 19 20.01 -25.17 -19.54
CA PHE A 19 18.94 -24.74 -18.63
C PHE A 19 19.45 -23.78 -17.56
N GLY A 20 20.65 -24.05 -16.97
CA GLY A 20 21.31 -23.15 -16.05
C GLY A 20 21.68 -21.80 -16.67
N GLY A 21 22.18 -21.84 -17.94
CA GLY A 21 22.48 -20.65 -18.72
C GLY A 21 21.25 -19.82 -19.07
N MET A 22 20.18 -20.48 -19.55
CA MET A 22 18.91 -19.80 -19.82
C MET A 22 18.27 -19.22 -18.57
N ARG A 23 18.45 -19.86 -17.43
CA ARG A 23 17.94 -19.39 -16.14
C ARG A 23 18.74 -18.22 -15.56
N GLY A 24 20.00 -18.01 -16.00
CA GLY A 24 20.88 -16.94 -15.50
C GLY A 24 21.38 -17.13 -14.06
N GLY A 25 21.24 -18.34 -13.48
CA GLY A 25 21.72 -18.68 -12.14
C GLY A 25 20.76 -19.55 -11.33
N PHE A 26 21.21 -19.97 -10.13
CA PHE A 26 20.47 -20.94 -9.32
C PHE A 26 19.73 -20.31 -8.12
N LYS A 27 19.86 -19.02 -7.87
CA LYS A 27 19.48 -18.41 -6.60
C LYS A 27 18.02 -17.92 -6.48
N LEU A 28 17.29 -17.61 -7.53
CA LEU A 28 15.92 -17.09 -7.44
C LEU A 28 15.08 -17.44 -8.69
N LYS A 29 13.76 -17.41 -8.56
CA LYS A 29 12.86 -17.43 -9.74
C LYS A 29 13.16 -16.20 -10.60
N LEU A 30 13.73 -16.41 -11.79
CA LEU A 30 14.01 -15.34 -12.72
C LEU A 30 12.70 -14.79 -13.28
N ARG A 31 12.34 -13.65 -12.78
CA ARG A 31 11.28 -12.81 -13.35
C ARG A 31 11.97 -11.65 -14.08
N PRO A 32 11.36 -11.08 -15.14
CA PRO A 32 11.97 -9.96 -15.86
C PRO A 32 12.44 -8.82 -14.95
N TYR A 33 11.68 -8.47 -13.93
CA TYR A 33 12.05 -7.41 -13.00
C TYR A 33 13.28 -7.74 -12.12
N ASN A 34 13.49 -9.01 -11.75
CA ASN A 34 14.69 -9.39 -11.00
C ASN A 34 15.96 -9.23 -11.83
N LEU A 35 15.84 -9.33 -13.16
CA LEU A 35 16.94 -9.08 -14.09
C LEU A 35 17.20 -7.58 -14.27
N CYS A 36 16.15 -6.76 -14.26
CA CYS A 36 16.29 -5.30 -14.30
C CYS A 36 17.05 -4.78 -13.09
N ASN A 37 16.84 -5.36 -11.90
CA ASN A 37 17.55 -4.99 -10.67
C ASN A 37 19.06 -5.29 -10.71
N ALA A 38 19.54 -6.10 -11.67
CA ALA A 38 20.95 -6.31 -11.90
C ALA A 38 21.60 -5.21 -12.77
N ALA A 39 20.80 -4.30 -13.31
CA ALA A 39 21.30 -3.17 -14.09
C ALA A 39 21.77 -2.06 -13.15
N GLN A 40 23.00 -1.57 -13.37
CA GLN A 40 23.56 -0.43 -12.63
C GLN A 40 22.80 0.88 -12.93
N TYR A 41 22.23 1.00 -14.13
CA TYR A 41 21.39 2.11 -14.58
C TYR A 41 20.14 1.58 -15.26
N THR A 42 19.00 2.20 -15.04
CA THR A 42 17.68 1.80 -15.60
C THR A 42 17.72 1.55 -17.11
N GLN A 43 18.48 2.35 -17.85
CA GLN A 43 18.66 2.19 -19.30
C GLN A 43 19.36 0.89 -19.69
N GLN A 44 20.16 0.30 -18.81
CA GLN A 44 20.83 -0.98 -19.06
C GLN A 44 19.88 -2.18 -18.96
N SER A 45 18.70 -2.01 -18.35
CA SER A 45 17.69 -3.06 -18.27
C SER A 45 17.26 -3.56 -19.66
N TYR A 46 17.23 -2.69 -20.67
CA TYR A 46 16.95 -3.06 -22.05
C TYR A 46 18.02 -3.98 -22.69
N LEU A 47 19.25 -3.90 -22.18
CA LEU A 47 20.33 -4.80 -22.61
C LEU A 47 20.26 -6.17 -21.91
N ILE A 48 19.79 -6.20 -20.68
CA ILE A 48 19.67 -7.41 -19.86
C ILE A 48 18.42 -8.20 -20.27
N LEU A 49 17.31 -7.51 -20.54
CA LEU A 49 16.06 -8.11 -20.99
C LEU A 49 16.09 -8.37 -22.50
N SER A 50 16.45 -9.58 -22.89
CA SER A 50 16.37 -9.93 -24.31
C SER A 50 14.90 -10.06 -24.76
N ASN A 51 14.57 -9.57 -25.97
CA ASN A 51 13.23 -9.65 -26.53
C ASN A 51 12.67 -11.09 -26.58
N PRO A 52 13.43 -12.14 -26.96
CA PRO A 52 12.95 -13.51 -26.91
C PRO A 52 12.58 -13.96 -25.49
N PHE A 53 13.36 -13.59 -24.48
CA PHE A 53 13.05 -13.93 -23.08
C PHE A 53 11.74 -13.28 -22.64
N CYS A 54 11.56 -11.99 -22.89
CA CYS A 54 10.34 -11.27 -22.57
C CYS A 54 9.14 -11.88 -23.31
N LEU A 55 9.27 -12.17 -24.61
CA LEU A 55 8.23 -12.79 -25.42
C LEU A 55 7.81 -14.14 -24.83
N PHE A 56 8.76 -15.06 -24.55
CA PHE A 56 8.44 -16.37 -23.97
C PHE A 56 7.80 -16.26 -22.57
N ARG A 57 8.14 -15.24 -21.82
CA ARG A 57 7.56 -15.02 -20.48
C ARG A 57 6.17 -14.40 -20.53
N THR A 58 5.82 -13.73 -21.61
CA THR A 58 4.51 -13.09 -21.80
C THR A 58 3.56 -13.92 -22.66
N ILE A 59 4.05 -14.96 -23.36
CA ILE A 59 3.19 -15.95 -24.03
C ILE A 59 2.31 -16.63 -22.98
N GLY A 60 0.99 -16.44 -23.08
CA GLY A 60 0.02 -16.97 -22.12
C GLY A 60 -0.15 -16.12 -20.84
N ALA A 61 0.51 -14.96 -20.73
CA ALA A 61 0.04 -13.92 -19.82
C ALA A 61 -1.37 -13.53 -20.26
N GLY A 62 -2.39 -13.91 -19.47
CA GLY A 62 -3.78 -13.88 -19.85
C GLY A 62 -4.24 -12.52 -20.38
N SER A 63 -5.18 -12.56 -21.31
CA SER A 63 -5.98 -11.39 -21.66
C SER A 63 -6.62 -10.83 -20.38
N ILE A 64 -6.77 -9.50 -20.31
CA ILE A 64 -7.54 -8.88 -19.24
C ILE A 64 -8.93 -9.51 -19.24
N GLU A 65 -9.38 -9.91 -18.06
CA GLU A 65 -10.70 -10.48 -17.87
C GLU A 65 -11.77 -9.45 -18.27
N GLU A 66 -12.75 -9.85 -19.06
CA GLU A 66 -13.91 -9.01 -19.37
C GLU A 66 -15.06 -9.41 -18.46
N LEU A 67 -15.38 -8.52 -17.52
CA LEU A 67 -16.54 -8.68 -16.66
C LEU A 67 -17.68 -7.83 -17.22
N ASN A 68 -18.84 -8.44 -17.44
CA ASN A 68 -20.04 -7.80 -18.01
C ASN A 68 -21.27 -8.09 -17.13
N TYR A 69 -21.23 -7.67 -15.86
CA TYR A 69 -22.36 -7.85 -14.92
C TYR A 69 -23.48 -6.85 -15.18
N PHE A 70 -23.14 -5.65 -15.65
CA PHE A 70 -24.04 -4.52 -15.83
C PHE A 70 -23.81 -3.85 -17.19
N SER A 71 -24.85 -3.23 -17.74
CA SER A 71 -24.70 -2.26 -18.83
C SER A 71 -23.89 -1.05 -18.38
N GLU A 72 -23.33 -0.27 -19.32
CA GLU A 72 -22.55 0.93 -18.97
C GLU A 72 -23.36 1.93 -18.12
N MET A 73 -24.65 2.13 -18.46
CA MET A 73 -25.53 3.04 -17.74
C MET A 73 -25.78 2.57 -16.29
N GLU A 74 -26.08 1.28 -16.11
CA GLU A 74 -26.26 0.69 -14.77
C GLU A 74 -24.98 0.72 -13.95
N LEU A 75 -23.81 0.50 -14.58
CA LEU A 75 -22.53 0.55 -13.91
C LEU A 75 -22.24 1.95 -13.36
N GLU A 76 -22.42 3.00 -14.19
CA GLU A 76 -22.24 4.40 -13.76
C GLU A 76 -23.16 4.81 -12.60
N GLU A 77 -24.38 4.25 -12.54
CA GLU A 77 -25.32 4.50 -11.44
C GLU A 77 -24.90 3.80 -10.14
N ILE A 78 -24.26 2.62 -10.22
CA ILE A 78 -23.85 1.86 -9.03
C ILE A 78 -22.49 2.32 -8.54
N PHE A 79 -21.51 2.45 -9.45
CA PHE A 79 -20.13 2.80 -9.13
C PHE A 79 -19.48 3.55 -10.30
N SER A 80 -18.94 4.71 -10.01
CA SER A 80 -18.07 5.47 -10.91
C SER A 80 -16.72 5.73 -10.22
N PRO A 81 -15.57 5.53 -10.89
CA PRO A 81 -14.27 5.90 -10.32
C PRO A 81 -13.96 7.39 -10.49
N TYR A 82 -14.88 8.18 -11.04
CA TYR A 82 -14.72 9.62 -11.22
C TYR A 82 -15.39 10.35 -10.06
N HIS A 83 -14.60 11.21 -9.41
CA HIS A 83 -15.04 12.03 -8.29
C HIS A 83 -15.15 13.48 -8.70
N PHE A 84 -16.14 14.14 -8.15
CA PHE A 84 -16.38 15.56 -8.33
C PHE A 84 -16.42 16.19 -6.94
N PRO A 85 -15.61 17.24 -6.71
CA PRO A 85 -15.51 17.84 -5.39
C PRO A 85 -16.85 18.31 -4.84
N SER A 86 -16.99 18.24 -3.52
CA SER A 86 -18.17 18.77 -2.82
C SER A 86 -18.02 20.28 -2.60
N ASP A 87 -19.11 21.04 -2.77
CA ASP A 87 -19.15 22.47 -2.45
C ASP A 87 -19.04 22.75 -0.94
N SER A 88 -19.28 21.74 -0.09
CA SER A 88 -19.18 21.85 1.36
C SER A 88 -18.14 20.86 1.91
N LEU A 89 -17.07 21.37 2.50
CA LEU A 89 -16.01 20.57 3.11
C LEU A 89 -16.21 20.52 4.62
N ARG A 90 -16.06 19.32 5.19
CA ARG A 90 -16.03 19.14 6.66
C ARG A 90 -14.78 19.77 7.28
N TYR A 91 -13.65 19.68 6.59
CA TYR A 91 -12.37 20.30 6.96
C TYR A 91 -11.80 20.99 5.74
N ASN A 92 -11.09 22.10 5.96
CA ASN A 92 -10.26 22.75 4.94
C ASN A 92 -8.86 23.01 5.54
N LEU A 93 -7.90 22.22 5.09
CA LEU A 93 -6.51 22.27 5.54
C LEU A 93 -5.59 22.61 4.35
N GLU A 94 -6.07 23.43 3.41
CA GLU A 94 -5.33 23.92 2.26
C GLU A 94 -3.96 24.50 2.63
N GLY A 95 -2.93 24.17 1.86
CA GLY A 95 -1.57 24.67 2.07
C GLY A 95 -0.79 24.01 3.21
N ARG A 96 -1.35 23.02 3.91
CA ARG A 96 -0.60 22.26 4.90
C ARG A 96 0.36 21.28 4.27
N ASN A 97 1.51 21.09 4.89
CA ASN A 97 2.44 20.04 4.57
C ASN A 97 1.85 18.66 4.85
N ILE A 98 2.36 17.65 4.16
CA ILE A 98 1.93 16.26 4.31
C ILE A 98 3.15 15.41 4.61
N VAL A 99 3.08 14.59 5.65
CA VAL A 99 4.03 13.51 5.93
C VAL A 99 3.25 12.21 6.09
N LEU A 100 3.34 11.35 5.09
CA LEU A 100 2.69 10.04 5.05
C LEU A 100 3.69 8.96 5.44
N PHE A 101 3.43 8.25 6.54
CA PHE A 101 4.15 7.04 6.93
C PHE A 101 3.38 5.81 6.46
N ILE A 102 3.95 5.07 5.51
CA ILE A 102 3.49 3.73 5.14
C ILE A 102 4.25 2.75 6.04
N LEU A 103 3.51 2.03 6.90
CA LEU A 103 4.06 1.19 7.95
C LEU A 103 4.11 -0.26 7.50
N GLU A 104 5.32 -0.80 7.30
CA GLU A 104 5.57 -2.18 6.88
C GLU A 104 5.05 -3.18 7.93
N SER A 105 4.10 -4.04 7.52
CA SER A 105 3.60 -5.16 8.33
C SER A 105 2.96 -4.78 9.69
N PHE A 106 2.38 -3.58 9.82
CA PHE A 106 1.74 -3.13 11.06
C PHE A 106 0.32 -3.66 11.19
N SER A 107 0.19 -4.82 11.84
CA SER A 107 -1.08 -5.42 12.22
C SER A 107 -1.68 -4.72 13.44
N LYS A 108 -3.00 -4.53 13.48
CA LYS A 108 -3.68 -3.96 14.66
C LYS A 108 -3.36 -4.70 15.96
N GLU A 109 -3.02 -5.99 15.90
CA GLU A 109 -2.66 -6.80 17.08
C GLU A 109 -1.43 -6.27 17.82
N HIS A 110 -0.59 -5.43 17.22
CA HIS A 110 0.58 -4.85 17.88
C HIS A 110 0.26 -3.68 18.80
N SER A 111 -0.92 -3.06 18.66
CA SER A 111 -1.34 -1.86 19.36
C SER A 111 -2.27 -2.17 20.52
N LYS A 112 -1.97 -1.59 21.68
CA LYS A 112 -2.86 -1.58 22.84
C LYS A 112 -4.09 -0.70 22.60
N PHE A 113 -3.97 0.39 21.84
CA PHE A 113 -5.10 1.26 21.50
C PHE A 113 -6.21 0.48 20.79
N TYR A 114 -5.87 -0.39 19.84
CA TYR A 114 -6.84 -1.24 19.16
C TYR A 114 -7.25 -2.48 19.96
N ASN A 115 -6.37 -2.99 20.83
CA ASN A 115 -6.55 -4.27 21.53
C ASN A 115 -6.18 -4.15 23.01
N PRO A 116 -6.92 -3.35 23.82
CA PRO A 116 -6.60 -3.17 25.23
C PRO A 116 -6.65 -4.49 26.03
N ASP A 117 -7.49 -5.44 25.62
CA ASP A 117 -7.62 -6.75 26.27
C ASP A 117 -6.42 -7.68 26.02
N LEU A 118 -5.68 -7.48 24.92
CA LEU A 118 -4.42 -8.22 24.66
C LEU A 118 -3.27 -7.73 25.53
N TYR A 119 -3.33 -6.47 25.99
CA TYR A 119 -2.27 -5.80 26.74
C TYR A 119 -2.78 -5.19 28.06
N PRO A 120 -3.33 -5.98 28.97
CA PRO A 120 -3.95 -5.45 30.17
C PRO A 120 -2.95 -4.75 31.11
N ALA A 121 -1.70 -5.25 31.17
CA ALA A 121 -0.63 -4.73 32.02
C ALA A 121 0.58 -4.14 31.24
N GLU A 122 0.63 -4.33 29.94
CA GLU A 122 1.74 -3.94 29.06
C GLU A 122 1.31 -2.84 28.10
N ASP A 123 2.28 -2.14 27.49
CA ASP A 123 2.00 -1.02 26.55
C ASP A 123 1.86 -1.45 25.09
N GLY A 124 1.82 -2.75 24.80
CA GLY A 124 1.88 -3.26 23.42
C GLY A 124 3.24 -2.98 22.77
N TYR A 125 3.27 -2.96 21.43
CA TYR A 125 4.51 -2.74 20.67
C TYR A 125 4.53 -1.37 19.97
N THR A 126 3.49 -0.55 20.13
CA THR A 126 3.35 0.75 19.46
C THR A 126 2.97 1.88 20.42
N PRO A 127 3.64 2.03 21.61
CA PRO A 127 3.21 2.98 22.63
C PRO A 127 3.25 4.43 22.15
N PHE A 128 4.17 4.81 21.26
CA PHE A 128 4.21 6.16 20.72
C PHE A 128 3.08 6.41 19.72
N LEU A 129 2.86 5.52 18.75
CA LEU A 129 1.74 5.62 17.82
C LEU A 129 0.39 5.57 18.54
N ASP A 130 0.27 4.76 19.60
CA ASP A 130 -0.92 4.70 20.43
C ASP A 130 -1.19 6.06 21.11
N SER A 131 -0.13 6.77 21.54
CA SER A 131 -0.26 8.13 22.09
C SER A 131 -0.70 9.16 21.04
N LEU A 132 -0.24 9.04 19.79
CA LEU A 132 -0.69 9.90 18.69
C LEU A 132 -2.14 9.60 18.29
N MET A 133 -2.54 8.32 18.28
CA MET A 133 -3.93 7.91 18.04
C MET A 133 -4.89 8.47 19.08
N ALA A 134 -4.49 8.51 20.35
CA ALA A 134 -5.31 9.11 21.41
C ALA A 134 -5.57 10.62 21.21
N GLU A 135 -4.74 11.30 20.45
CA GLU A 135 -4.84 12.73 20.14
C GLU A 135 -5.24 13.03 18.69
N GLY A 136 -5.33 12.01 17.83
CA GLY A 136 -5.59 12.12 16.40
C GLY A 136 -7.00 11.73 15.97
N TYR A 137 -7.18 11.55 14.66
CA TYR A 137 -8.40 11.01 14.05
C TYR A 137 -8.13 9.58 13.58
N VAL A 138 -8.78 8.60 14.18
CA VAL A 138 -8.49 7.17 13.99
C VAL A 138 -9.62 6.46 13.28
N PHE A 139 -9.29 5.78 12.17
CA PHE A 139 -10.21 4.90 11.47
C PHE A 139 -10.15 3.51 12.12
N THR A 140 -11.14 3.22 12.98
CA THR A 140 -11.10 2.01 13.81
C THR A 140 -11.39 0.73 13.02
N ASN A 141 -11.96 0.83 11.80
CA ASN A 141 -12.23 -0.27 10.88
C ASN A 141 -11.50 -0.08 9.53
N ALA A 142 -10.17 0.10 9.58
CA ALA A 142 -9.34 0.24 8.39
C ALA A 142 -8.81 -1.11 7.89
N TYR A 143 -8.76 -1.27 6.55
CA TYR A 143 -8.38 -2.51 5.88
C TYR A 143 -7.39 -2.26 4.73
N ALA A 144 -6.43 -3.17 4.58
CA ALA A 144 -5.54 -3.22 3.42
C ALA A 144 -6.28 -3.74 2.18
N ASN A 145 -5.82 -3.34 1.00
CA ASN A 145 -6.32 -3.85 -0.27
C ASN A 145 -5.51 -5.02 -0.82
N GLY A 146 -4.49 -5.46 -0.08
CA GLY A 146 -3.63 -6.58 -0.42
C GLY A 146 -2.84 -7.11 0.77
N LEU A 147 -2.01 -8.13 0.53
CA LEU A 147 -1.17 -8.79 1.54
C LEU A 147 0.33 -8.53 1.33
N ARG A 148 0.69 -7.62 0.43
CA ARG A 148 2.08 -7.34 0.05
C ARG A 148 2.28 -5.85 -0.18
N SER A 149 3.44 -5.34 0.19
CA SER A 149 3.83 -3.93 0.04
C SER A 149 3.68 -3.42 -1.40
N ILE A 150 3.98 -4.27 -2.39
CA ILE A 150 3.83 -3.95 -3.82
C ILE A 150 2.35 -3.73 -4.24
N GLU A 151 1.38 -4.22 -3.46
CA GLU A 151 -0.07 -4.03 -3.68
C GLU A 151 -0.58 -2.76 -2.98
N ALA A 152 0.04 -2.40 -1.86
CA ALA A 152 -0.34 -1.23 -1.07
C ALA A 152 0.04 0.09 -1.75
N LEU A 153 1.21 0.16 -2.38
CA LEU A 153 1.70 1.41 -2.97
C LEU A 153 0.74 2.02 -4.00
N PRO A 154 0.21 1.27 -5.02
CA PRO A 154 -0.79 1.82 -5.93
C PRO A 154 -2.12 2.15 -5.23
N SER A 155 -2.53 1.35 -4.24
CA SER A 155 -3.75 1.64 -3.48
C SER A 155 -3.66 2.97 -2.74
N ILE A 156 -2.51 3.27 -2.14
CA ILE A 156 -2.29 4.48 -1.33
C ILE A 156 -2.04 5.70 -2.23
N LEU A 157 -1.10 5.62 -3.19
CA LEU A 157 -0.67 6.78 -3.98
C LEU A 157 -1.64 7.19 -5.08
N THR A 158 -2.38 6.22 -5.65
CA THR A 158 -3.18 6.43 -6.86
C THR A 158 -4.62 5.91 -6.75
N SER A 159 -4.98 5.38 -5.57
CA SER A 159 -6.30 4.78 -5.32
C SER A 159 -6.70 3.70 -6.33
N ILE A 160 -5.74 2.89 -6.79
CA ILE A 160 -5.96 1.78 -7.72
C ILE A 160 -5.72 0.46 -7.00
N PRO A 161 -6.71 -0.45 -6.92
CA PRO A 161 -6.54 -1.72 -6.24
C PRO A 161 -5.67 -2.70 -7.02
N SER A 162 -5.16 -3.71 -6.30
CA SER A 162 -4.50 -4.87 -6.87
C SER A 162 -5.31 -6.12 -6.54
N TYR A 163 -5.80 -6.85 -7.56
CA TYR A 163 -6.54 -8.08 -7.29
C TYR A 163 -5.71 -9.33 -7.63
N LYS A 164 -5.99 -10.05 -8.70
CA LYS A 164 -5.32 -11.31 -9.09
C LYS A 164 -3.80 -11.18 -9.27
N ALA A 165 -3.32 -9.99 -9.61
CA ALA A 165 -1.90 -9.67 -9.70
C ALA A 165 -1.66 -8.25 -9.18
N PRO A 166 -0.45 -7.93 -8.67
CA PRO A 166 -0.12 -6.56 -8.29
C PRO A 166 -0.24 -5.63 -9.48
N PHE A 167 -0.95 -4.51 -9.33
CA PHE A 167 -1.18 -3.54 -10.39
C PHE A 167 0.13 -3.07 -11.04
N VAL A 168 1.14 -2.76 -10.23
CA VAL A 168 2.46 -2.30 -10.72
C VAL A 168 3.19 -3.30 -11.61
N MET A 169 2.82 -4.58 -11.57
CA MET A 169 3.40 -5.64 -12.39
C MET A 169 2.65 -5.87 -13.70
N LEU A 170 1.50 -5.25 -13.88
CA LEU A 170 0.70 -5.35 -15.09
C LEU A 170 1.23 -4.36 -16.14
N PRO A 171 1.33 -4.75 -17.43
CA PRO A 171 1.65 -3.79 -18.49
C PRO A 171 0.71 -2.59 -18.53
N GLN A 172 -0.53 -2.77 -18.05
CA GLN A 172 -1.57 -1.76 -17.98
C GLN A 172 -1.26 -0.63 -16.98
N SER A 173 -0.36 -0.86 -16.02
CA SER A 173 0.09 0.18 -15.09
C SER A 173 0.85 1.32 -15.78
N LEU A 174 1.35 1.10 -17.00
CA LEU A 174 2.02 2.11 -17.83
C LEU A 174 1.05 3.04 -18.55
N GLY A 175 -0.24 2.92 -18.32
CA GLY A 175 -1.26 3.82 -18.87
C GLY A 175 -1.22 5.23 -18.29
N ASN A 176 -2.18 6.07 -18.70
CA ASN A 176 -2.31 7.42 -18.15
C ASN A 176 -2.75 7.35 -16.69
N LEU A 177 -1.86 7.76 -15.80
CA LEU A 177 -1.99 7.65 -14.35
C LEU A 177 -1.83 9.01 -13.70
N GLU A 178 -2.73 9.34 -12.76
CA GLU A 178 -2.61 10.52 -11.91
C GLU A 178 -2.76 10.10 -10.45
N GLY A 179 -1.66 10.21 -9.69
CA GLY A 179 -1.66 9.99 -8.25
C GLY A 179 -1.84 11.30 -7.48
N PHE A 180 -2.13 11.22 -6.17
CA PHE A 180 -2.17 12.44 -5.36
C PHE A 180 -0.86 13.24 -5.41
N PRO A 181 0.34 12.62 -5.54
CA PRO A 181 1.57 13.41 -5.68
C PRO A 181 1.59 14.26 -6.96
N THR A 182 1.05 13.74 -8.10
CA THR A 182 0.91 14.53 -9.34
C THR A 182 -0.02 15.72 -9.12
N ILE A 183 -1.16 15.51 -8.47
CA ILE A 183 -2.15 16.56 -8.18
C ILE A 183 -1.52 17.62 -7.27
N LEU A 184 -0.84 17.20 -6.19
CA LEU A 184 -0.21 18.12 -5.24
C LEU A 184 0.94 18.91 -5.87
N LYS A 185 1.75 18.29 -6.74
CA LYS A 185 2.75 18.99 -7.52
C LYS A 185 2.13 20.11 -8.37
N ASN A 186 1.00 19.84 -9.01
CA ASN A 186 0.26 20.86 -9.79
C ASN A 186 -0.32 21.99 -8.92
N LEU A 187 -0.45 21.76 -7.59
CA LEU A 187 -0.82 22.77 -6.58
C LEU A 187 0.41 23.46 -5.97
N GLY A 188 1.64 23.17 -6.45
CA GLY A 188 2.87 23.80 -6.00
C GLY A 188 3.59 23.09 -4.84
N TYR A 189 3.20 21.89 -4.48
CA TYR A 189 3.91 21.08 -3.49
C TYR A 189 5.19 20.49 -4.08
N SER A 190 6.28 20.50 -3.33
CA SER A 190 7.41 19.60 -3.58
C SER A 190 7.06 18.17 -3.10
N THR A 191 7.36 17.16 -3.91
CA THR A 191 6.97 15.77 -3.61
C THR A 191 8.19 14.88 -3.47
N SER A 192 8.27 14.14 -2.35
CA SER A 192 9.43 13.30 -2.05
C SER A 192 8.99 11.95 -1.47
N PHE A 193 9.75 10.89 -1.81
CA PHE A 193 9.56 9.55 -1.28
C PHE A 193 10.84 9.05 -0.59
N PHE A 194 10.69 8.54 0.62
CA PHE A 194 11.78 8.03 1.45
C PHE A 194 11.60 6.54 1.71
N CYS A 195 12.56 5.73 1.26
CA CYS A 195 12.60 4.30 1.55
C CYS A 195 14.05 3.84 1.62
N GLY A 196 14.50 3.39 2.78
CA GLY A 196 15.91 3.05 3.05
C GLY A 196 16.48 1.85 2.30
N THR A 197 15.77 1.31 1.31
CA THR A 197 16.18 0.18 0.45
C THR A 197 16.93 0.62 -0.80
N GLU A 198 17.36 -0.34 -1.61
CA GLU A 198 17.86 -0.09 -2.98
C GLU A 198 16.75 0.53 -3.85
N LYS A 199 17.06 1.55 -4.65
CA LYS A 199 16.09 2.29 -5.50
C LYS A 199 15.17 1.39 -6.34
N ASN A 200 15.75 0.37 -6.95
CA ASN A 200 15.02 -0.56 -7.82
C ASN A 200 14.24 -1.65 -7.08
N SER A 201 14.18 -1.59 -5.73
CA SER A 201 13.45 -2.58 -4.94
C SER A 201 11.95 -2.47 -5.17
N MET A 202 11.30 -3.60 -5.45
CA MET A 202 9.83 -3.74 -5.59
C MET A 202 9.15 -2.73 -6.54
N PHE A 203 9.87 -2.13 -7.51
CA PHE A 203 9.39 -1.07 -8.41
C PHE A 203 8.99 0.25 -7.72
N PHE A 204 9.35 0.46 -6.47
CA PHE A 204 8.88 1.61 -5.71
C PHE A 204 9.28 2.94 -6.36
N GLU A 205 10.56 3.12 -6.72
CA GLU A 205 11.01 4.35 -7.39
C GLU A 205 10.27 4.59 -8.72
N ALA A 206 10.17 3.54 -9.55
CA ALA A 206 9.52 3.67 -10.85
C ALA A 206 8.04 4.05 -10.71
N TYR A 207 7.31 3.37 -9.80
CA TYR A 207 5.89 3.64 -9.58
C TYR A 207 5.66 4.99 -8.90
N ALA A 208 6.45 5.34 -7.90
CA ALA A 208 6.38 6.62 -7.22
C ALA A 208 6.61 7.79 -8.20
N SER A 209 7.60 7.66 -9.09
CA SER A 209 7.85 8.65 -10.14
C SER A 209 6.67 8.77 -11.11
N MET A 210 6.06 7.66 -11.53
CA MET A 210 4.85 7.67 -12.37
C MET A 210 3.67 8.34 -11.66
N ALA A 211 3.55 8.15 -10.34
CA ALA A 211 2.52 8.78 -9.52
C ALA A 211 2.77 10.26 -9.22
N GLY A 212 3.92 10.83 -9.64
CA GLY A 212 4.24 12.25 -9.51
C GLY A 212 5.27 12.62 -8.44
N ILE A 213 5.94 11.65 -7.82
CA ILE A 213 7.05 11.93 -6.90
C ILE A 213 8.27 12.45 -7.68
N GLU A 214 8.82 13.57 -7.23
CA GLU A 214 9.97 14.24 -7.88
C GLU A 214 11.30 13.75 -7.31
N ASN A 215 11.38 13.57 -6.00
CA ASN A 215 12.60 13.16 -5.31
C ASN A 215 12.44 11.82 -4.65
N PHE A 216 13.36 10.90 -4.91
CA PHE A 216 13.36 9.58 -4.27
C PHE A 216 14.66 9.41 -3.46
N TYR A 217 14.53 9.36 -2.14
CA TYR A 217 15.63 9.16 -1.22
C TYR A 217 15.67 7.70 -0.78
N ALA A 218 16.77 7.03 -1.09
CA ALA A 218 17.01 5.62 -0.83
C ALA A 218 18.27 5.40 0.01
N LYS A 219 18.73 4.16 0.07
CA LYS A 219 19.97 3.78 0.73
C LYS A 219 21.19 4.55 0.22
N ASP A 220 21.29 4.78 -1.10
CA ASP A 220 22.44 5.44 -1.70
C ASP A 220 22.55 6.91 -1.27
N GLU A 221 21.44 7.66 -1.22
CA GLU A 221 21.39 9.02 -0.72
C GLU A 221 21.78 9.07 0.76
N TYR A 222 21.26 8.14 1.58
CA TYR A 222 21.67 8.04 2.98
C TYR A 222 23.18 7.78 3.12
N MET A 223 23.74 6.82 2.38
CA MET A 223 25.15 6.45 2.46
C MET A 223 26.10 7.57 1.95
N ALA A 224 25.62 8.42 1.07
CA ALA A 224 26.40 9.56 0.58
C ALA A 224 26.58 10.67 1.62
N GLU A 225 25.65 10.81 2.56
CA GLU A 225 25.60 11.94 3.50
C GLU A 225 25.81 11.52 4.95
N CYS A 226 25.55 10.26 5.30
CA CYS A 226 25.54 9.76 6.67
C CYS A 226 26.62 8.72 6.92
N ALA A 227 27.05 8.61 8.18
CA ALA A 227 27.98 7.57 8.61
C ALA A 227 27.31 6.18 8.56
N VAL A 228 28.02 5.21 8.01
CA VAL A 228 27.57 3.83 7.84
C VAL A 228 28.28 2.91 8.81
N ASN A 229 27.52 2.10 9.57
CA ASN A 229 28.01 1.05 10.45
C ASN A 229 26.96 -0.06 10.59
N GLU A 230 27.25 -1.08 11.40
CA GLU A 230 26.37 -2.24 11.62
C GLU A 230 25.02 -1.90 12.28
N ASN A 231 24.90 -0.75 12.95
CA ASN A 231 23.65 -0.27 13.54
C ASN A 231 22.86 0.65 12.62
N THR A 232 23.39 0.99 11.45
CA THR A 232 22.69 1.83 10.46
C THR A 232 22.21 1.04 9.25
N ILE A 233 22.89 -0.04 8.86
CA ILE A 233 22.57 -0.84 7.68
C ILE A 233 22.18 -2.27 8.05
N GLU A 234 20.98 -2.67 7.64
CA GLU A 234 20.52 -4.06 7.61
C GLU A 234 21.06 -4.73 6.34
N PRO A 235 21.74 -5.90 6.45
CA PRO A 235 22.48 -6.49 5.33
C PRO A 235 21.63 -6.91 4.13
N PHE A 236 20.32 -7.16 4.30
CA PHE A 236 19.45 -7.67 3.24
C PHE A 236 18.66 -6.56 2.54
N TRP A 237 18.18 -5.55 3.30
CA TRP A 237 17.22 -4.60 2.79
C TRP A 237 17.77 -3.18 2.66
N GLY A 238 18.56 -2.70 3.64
CA GLY A 238 19.09 -1.37 3.56
C GLY A 238 19.24 -0.67 4.90
N VAL A 239 18.79 0.57 5.02
CA VAL A 239 18.97 1.39 6.22
C VAL A 239 17.89 1.06 7.24
N TYR A 240 18.28 0.87 8.50
CA TYR A 240 17.34 0.73 9.62
C TYR A 240 16.49 2.01 9.80
N ASP A 241 15.27 1.85 10.31
CA ASP A 241 14.28 2.95 10.37
C ASP A 241 14.79 4.17 11.14
N MET A 242 15.38 4.00 12.32
CA MET A 242 15.76 5.16 13.15
C MET A 242 16.79 6.07 12.46
N PRO A 243 17.95 5.60 12.00
CA PRO A 243 18.88 6.45 11.28
C PRO A 243 18.29 7.04 10.00
N PHE A 244 17.42 6.28 9.29
CA PHE A 244 16.80 6.75 8.08
C PHE A 244 15.74 7.84 8.32
N PHE A 245 14.94 7.72 9.38
CA PHE A 245 13.96 8.75 9.74
C PHE A 245 14.61 10.02 10.28
N LEU A 246 15.77 9.91 10.96
CA LEU A 246 16.55 11.09 11.36
C LEU A 246 17.16 11.80 10.15
N PHE A 247 17.62 11.06 9.14
CA PHE A 247 18.04 11.62 7.84
C PHE A 247 16.86 12.27 7.11
N MET A 248 15.70 11.61 7.07
CA MET A 248 14.48 12.18 6.50
C MET A 248 14.11 13.51 7.16
N ALA A 249 14.21 13.62 8.50
CA ALA A 249 13.94 14.86 9.22
C ALA A 249 14.88 16.00 8.80
N ASP A 250 16.18 15.69 8.58
CA ASP A 250 17.13 16.68 8.07
C ASP A 250 16.78 17.13 6.65
N LYS A 251 16.39 16.18 5.79
CA LYS A 251 15.99 16.52 4.41
C LYS A 251 14.70 17.33 4.35
N ILE A 252 13.72 17.07 5.22
CA ILE A 252 12.51 17.90 5.29
C ILE A 252 12.83 19.33 5.70
N ASP A 253 13.80 19.53 6.60
CA ASP A 253 14.24 20.88 6.98
C ASP A 253 14.81 21.71 5.83
N GLU A 254 15.27 21.06 4.74
CA GLU A 254 15.79 21.70 3.54
C GLU A 254 14.70 22.00 2.49
N MET A 255 13.45 21.50 2.70
CA MET A 255 12.35 21.63 1.73
C MET A 255 11.63 22.98 1.88
N GLU A 256 11.15 23.50 0.76
CA GLU A 256 10.21 24.63 0.73
C GLU A 256 8.78 24.15 0.99
N GLU A 257 8.03 24.89 1.80
CA GLU A 257 6.60 24.61 2.05
C GLU A 257 5.72 25.19 0.90
N PRO A 258 4.62 24.54 0.50
CA PRO A 258 4.16 23.28 1.03
C PRO A 258 4.89 22.07 0.42
N PHE A 259 5.08 21.02 1.22
CA PHE A 259 5.67 19.77 0.76
C PHE A 259 4.78 18.55 1.04
N CYS A 260 5.00 17.50 0.27
CA CYS A 260 4.39 16.19 0.48
C CYS A 260 5.49 15.12 0.53
N VAL A 261 5.70 14.55 1.69
CA VAL A 261 6.67 13.49 1.94
C VAL A 261 5.94 12.18 2.20
N THR A 262 6.30 11.14 1.45
CA THR A 262 5.90 9.75 1.72
C THR A 262 7.10 8.99 2.24
N SER A 263 6.94 8.27 3.34
CA SER A 263 7.98 7.42 3.91
C SER A 263 7.49 5.98 4.02
N PHE A 264 8.37 5.03 3.69
CA PHE A 264 8.13 3.60 3.83
C PHE A 264 9.21 3.01 4.73
N ASN A 265 8.84 2.44 5.89
CA ASN A 265 9.79 1.83 6.81
C ASN A 265 10.18 0.40 6.39
N LEU A 266 11.28 -0.12 6.93
CA LEU A 266 11.83 -1.41 6.52
C LEU A 266 12.10 -2.38 7.67
N THR A 267 12.34 -1.90 8.89
CA THR A 267 12.88 -2.76 9.97
C THR A 267 11.93 -3.88 10.37
N SER A 268 10.62 -3.66 10.23
CA SER A 268 9.58 -4.68 10.47
C SER A 268 9.37 -5.66 9.31
N HIS A 269 10.19 -5.59 8.24
CA HIS A 269 10.19 -6.58 7.15
C HIS A 269 11.01 -7.82 7.51
N HIS A 270 10.61 -9.01 7.00
CA HIS A 270 11.41 -10.22 7.09
C HIS A 270 12.85 -9.97 6.56
N PRO A 271 13.94 -10.41 7.21
CA PRO A 271 14.03 -11.45 8.25
C PRO A 271 13.92 -10.96 9.70
N PHE A 272 13.31 -9.81 9.98
CA PHE A 272 13.04 -9.30 11.33
C PHE A 272 14.29 -9.10 12.17
N ARG A 273 15.23 -8.28 11.68
CA ARG A 273 16.48 -7.99 12.35
C ARG A 273 16.47 -6.61 12.98
N LEU A 274 17.01 -6.54 14.17
CA LEU A 274 17.27 -5.29 14.88
C LEU A 274 18.75 -4.89 14.80
N PRO A 275 19.06 -3.57 14.87
CA PRO A 275 20.42 -3.14 15.13
C PRO A 275 20.94 -3.76 16.45
N SER A 276 22.24 -4.09 16.51
CA SER A 276 22.83 -4.74 17.69
C SER A 276 22.61 -3.95 18.99
N ASP A 277 22.66 -2.62 18.92
CA ASP A 277 22.44 -1.73 20.05
C ASP A 277 21.01 -1.77 20.63
N TYR A 278 20.05 -2.32 19.88
CA TYR A 278 18.62 -2.36 20.24
C TYR A 278 18.07 -3.77 20.43
N ALA A 279 18.83 -4.81 20.06
CA ALA A 279 18.36 -6.20 20.14
C ALA A 279 17.86 -6.62 21.53
N ASP A 280 18.57 -6.20 22.59
CA ASP A 280 18.21 -6.49 23.99
C ASP A 280 17.35 -5.40 24.65
N LYS A 281 17.08 -4.28 23.96
CA LYS A 281 16.31 -3.16 24.51
C LYS A 281 14.84 -3.17 24.09
N MET A 282 14.52 -3.86 23.00
CA MET A 282 13.15 -3.96 22.52
C MET A 282 12.37 -5.03 23.29
N PRO A 283 11.08 -4.81 23.53
CA PRO A 283 10.24 -5.80 24.19
C PRO A 283 10.26 -7.10 23.41
N GLN A 284 10.43 -8.21 24.11
CA GLN A 284 10.30 -9.53 23.49
C GLN A 284 8.86 -9.80 23.12
N GLY A 285 8.64 -10.53 22.01
CA GLY A 285 7.33 -10.80 21.48
C GLY A 285 7.01 -12.29 21.36
N HIS A 286 5.77 -12.58 21.01
CA HIS A 286 5.32 -13.92 20.61
C HIS A 286 5.83 -14.29 19.20
N THR A 287 6.17 -13.28 18.40
CA THR A 287 6.63 -13.40 17.02
C THR A 287 7.89 -12.53 16.83
N LEU A 288 8.67 -12.84 15.79
CA LEU A 288 9.92 -12.12 15.51
C LEU A 288 9.68 -10.68 15.01
N VAL A 289 8.51 -10.41 14.45
CA VAL A 289 8.17 -9.07 13.94
C VAL A 289 7.92 -8.06 15.07
N GLN A 290 7.40 -8.51 16.23
CA GLN A 290 6.98 -7.60 17.30
C GLN A 290 8.08 -6.70 17.85
N PRO A 291 9.31 -7.20 18.17
CA PRO A 291 10.42 -6.33 18.55
C PRO A 291 10.81 -5.32 17.47
N CYS A 292 10.67 -5.70 16.19
CA CYS A 292 10.96 -4.81 15.05
C CYS A 292 9.90 -3.71 14.91
N VAL A 293 8.63 -4.03 15.13
CA VAL A 293 7.53 -3.05 15.19
C VAL A 293 7.78 -2.05 16.32
N ALA A 294 8.20 -2.51 17.50
CA ALA A 294 8.53 -1.62 18.63
C ALA A 294 9.73 -0.71 18.33
N TYR A 295 10.72 -1.21 17.58
CA TYR A 295 11.82 -0.38 17.12
C TYR A 295 11.38 0.68 16.09
N SER A 296 10.49 0.32 15.17
CA SER A 296 9.93 1.26 14.19
C SER A 296 9.10 2.34 14.89
N ASP A 297 8.29 1.98 15.89
CA ASP A 297 7.57 2.93 16.74
C ASP A 297 8.51 3.90 17.47
N LEU A 298 9.58 3.38 18.08
CA LEU A 298 10.63 4.20 18.69
C LEU A 298 11.32 5.11 17.65
N SER A 299 11.51 4.63 16.44
CA SER A 299 12.14 5.39 15.35
C SER A 299 11.29 6.57 14.92
N ILE A 300 9.98 6.37 14.81
CA ILE A 300 9.00 7.45 14.55
C ILE A 300 8.98 8.44 15.72
N ARG A 301 9.03 7.97 16.97
CA ARG A 301 9.15 8.84 18.13
C ARG A 301 10.38 9.73 18.03
N LYS A 302 11.55 9.20 17.65
CA LYS A 302 12.79 9.97 17.49
C LYS A 302 12.70 11.00 16.36
N PHE A 303 12.03 10.67 15.26
CA PHE A 303 11.69 11.63 14.23
C PHE A 303 10.85 12.79 14.78
N PHE A 304 9.79 12.51 15.55
CA PHE A 304 8.94 13.53 16.17
C PHE A 304 9.70 14.38 17.19
N GLU A 305 10.53 13.76 18.03
CA GLU A 305 11.37 14.49 19.01
C GLU A 305 12.30 15.49 18.30
N LYS A 306 12.91 15.10 17.17
CA LYS A 306 13.78 15.96 16.37
C LYS A 306 13.02 17.06 15.63
N SER A 307 11.84 16.74 15.11
CA SER A 307 11.07 17.60 14.20
C SER A 307 10.12 18.56 14.92
N SER A 308 9.67 18.25 16.15
CA SER A 308 8.61 18.99 16.87
C SER A 308 8.91 20.47 17.11
N GLN A 309 10.19 20.88 17.09
CA GLN A 309 10.61 22.27 17.25
C GLN A 309 10.77 23.01 15.93
N LYS A 310 10.55 22.35 14.80
CA LYS A 310 10.72 22.93 13.47
C LYS A 310 9.48 23.73 13.06
N PRO A 311 9.65 24.83 12.32
CA PRO A 311 8.52 25.69 11.92
C PRO A 311 7.43 24.92 11.14
N TRP A 312 7.84 24.08 10.20
CA TRP A 312 6.95 23.28 9.35
C TRP A 312 6.10 22.26 10.11
N PHE A 313 6.57 21.77 11.28
CA PHE A 313 5.93 20.68 12.01
C PHE A 313 4.47 21.00 12.39
N LYS A 314 4.22 22.23 12.87
CA LYS A 314 2.86 22.65 13.29
C LYS A 314 1.87 22.77 12.13
N ASN A 315 2.39 23.02 10.92
CA ASN A 315 1.60 23.15 9.70
C ASN A 315 1.56 21.84 8.89
N THR A 316 1.63 20.68 9.57
CA THR A 316 1.73 19.39 8.90
C THR A 316 0.57 18.46 9.27
N ILE A 317 0.04 17.76 8.26
CA ILE A 317 -0.84 16.61 8.42
C ILE A 317 0.05 15.36 8.38
N PHE A 318 0.11 14.63 9.49
CA PHE A 318 0.76 13.33 9.56
C PHE A 318 -0.27 12.24 9.31
N ILE A 319 0.03 11.37 8.35
CA ILE A 319 -0.81 10.23 7.96
C ILE A 319 -0.04 8.96 8.28
N PHE A 320 -0.65 8.04 8.99
CA PHE A 320 -0.07 6.73 9.32
C PHE A 320 -0.98 5.64 8.78
N ILE A 321 -0.48 4.81 7.89
CA ILE A 321 -1.22 3.69 7.34
C ILE A 321 -0.30 2.49 7.13
N ALA A 322 -0.75 1.30 7.53
CA ALA A 322 0.04 0.11 7.24
C ALA A 322 -0.15 -0.34 5.78
N ASP A 323 0.89 -0.95 5.22
CA ASP A 323 0.86 -1.54 3.88
C ASP A 323 0.07 -2.85 3.84
N HIS A 324 0.24 -3.70 4.83
CA HIS A 324 -0.50 -4.94 5.05
C HIS A 324 -0.33 -5.46 6.47
N VAL A 325 -1.09 -6.48 6.82
CA VAL A 325 -0.94 -7.23 8.06
C VAL A 325 0.30 -8.11 7.98
N SER A 326 1.06 -8.20 9.07
CA SER A 326 2.23 -9.07 9.17
C SER A 326 1.91 -10.52 8.76
N PRO A 327 2.84 -11.20 8.07
CA PRO A 327 2.71 -12.64 7.86
C PRO A 327 2.81 -13.45 9.17
N GLU A 328 3.51 -12.90 10.17
CA GLU A 328 3.59 -13.46 11.53
C GLU A 328 2.50 -12.87 12.41
N ILE A 329 1.53 -13.69 12.77
CA ILE A 329 0.37 -13.32 13.59
C ILE A 329 0.28 -14.21 14.81
N TYR A 330 -0.25 -13.68 15.91
CA TYR A 330 -0.46 -14.46 17.12
C TYR A 330 -1.87 -14.30 17.70
N ALA A 331 -2.54 -13.17 17.45
CA ALA A 331 -3.88 -12.93 17.94
C ALA A 331 -4.93 -13.71 17.13
N PRO A 332 -5.85 -14.44 17.77
CA PRO A 332 -6.84 -15.26 17.07
C PRO A 332 -7.66 -14.51 16.02
N GLN A 333 -8.05 -13.26 16.31
CA GLN A 333 -8.84 -12.44 15.38
C GLN A 333 -8.11 -12.12 14.09
N THR A 334 -6.77 -12.01 14.12
CA THR A 334 -5.93 -11.71 12.94
C THR A 334 -5.77 -12.95 12.04
N CYS A 335 -6.01 -14.17 12.56
CA CYS A 335 -5.87 -15.41 11.78
C CYS A 335 -6.95 -15.58 10.70
N TYR A 336 -8.09 -14.90 10.82
CA TYR A 336 -9.20 -15.02 9.87
C TYR A 336 -9.15 -13.99 8.77
N PRO A 337 -9.73 -14.27 7.59
CA PRO A 337 -9.55 -13.42 6.40
C PRO A 337 -9.93 -11.95 6.58
N ARG A 338 -10.96 -11.61 7.38
CA ARG A 338 -11.26 -10.20 7.70
C ARG A 338 -10.14 -9.57 8.52
N GLY A 339 -9.68 -10.24 9.58
CA GLY A 339 -8.61 -9.78 10.45
C GLY A 339 -7.26 -9.68 9.72
N ARG A 340 -7.02 -10.56 8.75
CA ARG A 340 -5.83 -10.54 7.88
C ARG A 340 -5.70 -9.28 7.03
N MET A 341 -6.76 -8.49 6.91
CA MET A 341 -6.75 -7.22 6.20
C MET A 341 -6.81 -6.01 7.14
N ALA A 342 -7.00 -6.21 8.45
CA ALA A 342 -7.20 -5.14 9.42
C ALA A 342 -5.88 -4.45 9.78
N ILE A 343 -5.73 -3.17 9.40
CA ILE A 343 -4.49 -2.39 9.49
C ILE A 343 -4.65 -1.13 10.33
N PHE A 344 -3.52 -0.52 10.71
CA PHE A 344 -3.45 0.85 11.21
C PHE A 344 -3.85 1.82 10.11
N TYR A 345 -4.69 2.79 10.44
CA TYR A 345 -4.90 4.00 9.66
C TYR A 345 -5.40 5.11 10.57
N PHE A 346 -4.64 6.18 10.67
CA PHE A 346 -5.03 7.37 11.44
C PHE A 346 -4.31 8.63 10.92
N LEU A 347 -4.88 9.77 11.27
CA LEU A 347 -4.36 11.10 10.96
C LEU A 347 -4.01 11.81 12.25
N TYR A 348 -2.91 12.54 12.26
CA TYR A 348 -2.49 13.37 13.39
C TYR A 348 -2.13 14.77 12.90
N THR A 349 -2.63 15.78 13.58
CA THR A 349 -2.24 17.18 13.37
C THR A 349 -1.80 17.77 14.72
N PRO A 350 -0.61 18.42 14.79
CA PRO A 350 -0.10 18.95 16.07
C PRO A 350 -1.02 19.98 16.73
N ASP A 351 -1.84 20.69 15.97
CA ASP A 351 -2.86 21.64 16.44
C ASP A 351 -4.20 20.97 16.81
N LYS A 352 -4.29 19.65 16.67
CA LYS A 352 -5.46 18.82 17.03
C LYS A 352 -6.76 19.20 16.30
N VAL A 353 -6.67 19.73 15.09
CA VAL A 353 -7.87 20.02 14.25
C VAL A 353 -8.56 18.72 13.85
N LEU A 354 -7.80 17.65 13.59
CA LEU A 354 -8.32 16.33 13.29
C LEU A 354 -8.29 15.49 14.56
N GLN A 355 -9.45 15.26 15.18
CA GLN A 355 -9.60 14.40 16.35
C GLN A 355 -10.90 13.60 16.26
N GLY A 356 -10.86 12.35 16.69
CA GLY A 356 -12.04 11.51 16.80
C GLY A 356 -11.79 10.05 16.42
N LEU A 357 -12.85 9.25 16.55
CA LEU A 357 -12.86 7.85 16.14
C LEU A 357 -13.90 7.68 15.03
N ASP A 358 -13.50 7.06 13.94
CA ASP A 358 -14.38 6.69 12.85
C ASP A 358 -14.54 5.17 12.78
N PRO A 359 -15.73 4.63 13.07
CA PRO A 359 -15.99 3.20 13.01
C PRO A 359 -16.36 2.69 11.62
N GLN A 360 -16.52 3.57 10.62
CA GLN A 360 -16.87 3.14 9.27
C GLN A 360 -15.71 2.35 8.63
N VAL A 361 -16.05 1.37 7.81
CA VAL A 361 -15.07 0.65 7.01
C VAL A 361 -14.33 1.65 6.11
N THR A 362 -13.00 1.60 6.19
CA THR A 362 -12.08 2.45 5.43
C THR A 362 -10.99 1.55 4.84
N GLN A 363 -10.38 1.95 3.74
CA GLN A 363 -9.36 1.16 3.06
C GLN A 363 -8.22 2.06 2.54
N GLN A 364 -7.12 1.44 2.09
CA GLN A 364 -5.98 2.18 1.53
C GLN A 364 -6.35 3.02 0.31
N LEU A 365 -7.32 2.59 -0.48
CA LEU A 365 -7.85 3.36 -1.62
C LEU A 365 -8.44 4.70 -1.21
N ASP A 366 -8.88 4.85 0.05
CA ASP A 366 -9.50 6.07 0.55
C ASP A 366 -8.49 7.15 0.94
N VAL A 367 -7.18 6.85 0.99
CA VAL A 367 -6.13 7.81 1.38
C VAL A 367 -6.08 8.99 0.42
N MET A 368 -5.98 8.73 -0.89
CA MET A 368 -5.90 9.77 -1.90
C MET A 368 -7.13 10.69 -1.90
N PRO A 369 -8.38 10.20 -2.05
CA PRO A 369 -9.56 11.07 -2.06
C PRO A 369 -9.77 11.82 -0.75
N THR A 370 -9.52 11.18 0.40
CA THR A 370 -9.61 11.82 1.72
C THR A 370 -8.60 12.96 1.87
N LEU A 371 -7.35 12.75 1.43
CA LEU A 371 -6.33 13.78 1.46
C LEU A 371 -6.70 14.96 0.57
N LEU A 372 -7.16 14.71 -0.64
CA LEU A 372 -7.61 15.76 -1.57
C LEU A 372 -8.77 16.57 -0.99
N GLY A 373 -9.74 15.91 -0.35
CA GLY A 373 -10.85 16.58 0.34
C GLY A 373 -10.39 17.43 1.52
N LEU A 374 -9.44 16.94 2.34
CA LEU A 374 -8.86 17.70 3.43
C LEU A 374 -8.15 18.97 2.96
N LEU A 375 -7.50 18.91 1.79
CA LEU A 375 -6.78 20.05 1.20
C LEU A 375 -7.67 20.98 0.37
N GLY A 376 -8.98 20.70 0.26
CA GLY A 376 -9.90 21.51 -0.48
C GLY A 376 -9.71 21.46 -2.01
N TYR A 377 -9.22 20.32 -2.54
CA TYR A 377 -9.05 20.16 -3.98
C TYR A 377 -10.40 20.24 -4.70
N ASP A 378 -10.50 21.14 -5.67
CA ASP A 378 -11.75 21.58 -6.31
C ASP A 378 -11.95 21.08 -7.75
N LYS A 379 -11.09 20.17 -8.23
CA LYS A 379 -11.19 19.63 -9.59
C LYS A 379 -11.57 18.15 -9.59
N PRO A 380 -12.20 17.65 -10.66
CA PRO A 380 -12.46 16.23 -10.81
C PRO A 380 -11.19 15.40 -10.77
N TYR A 381 -11.26 14.21 -10.15
CA TYR A 381 -10.15 13.26 -10.07
C TYR A 381 -10.64 11.81 -10.17
N PHE A 382 -9.71 10.90 -10.45
CA PHE A 382 -9.96 9.47 -10.56
C PHE A 382 -9.58 8.76 -9.25
N SER A 383 -10.46 7.90 -8.72
CA SER A 383 -10.20 7.11 -7.52
C SER A 383 -11.16 5.92 -7.42
N PHE A 384 -10.65 4.76 -6.96
CA PHE A 384 -11.50 3.63 -6.54
C PHE A 384 -11.94 3.72 -5.07
N GLY A 385 -11.32 4.58 -4.28
CA GLY A 385 -11.70 4.90 -2.91
C GLY A 385 -12.76 6.00 -2.83
N ARG A 386 -13.00 6.49 -1.62
CA ARG A 386 -13.91 7.62 -1.33
C ARG A 386 -13.25 8.64 -0.41
N ASP A 387 -13.70 9.87 -0.46
CA ASP A 387 -13.41 10.85 0.57
C ASP A 387 -14.26 10.53 1.81
N VAL A 388 -13.64 10.04 2.86
CA VAL A 388 -14.35 9.58 4.06
C VAL A 388 -15.04 10.73 4.82
N PHE A 389 -14.60 11.96 4.64
CA PHE A 389 -15.16 13.13 5.30
C PHE A 389 -16.30 13.78 4.51
N ASN A 390 -16.23 13.76 3.20
CA ASN A 390 -17.13 14.55 2.35
C ASN A 390 -18.03 13.69 1.43
N GLU A 391 -17.79 12.36 1.36
CA GLU A 391 -18.63 11.41 0.59
C GLU A 391 -19.23 10.30 1.50
N PRO A 392 -19.94 10.63 2.60
CA PRO A 392 -20.46 9.62 3.53
C PRO A 392 -21.54 8.73 2.90
N GLU A 393 -22.27 9.24 1.93
CA GLU A 393 -23.32 8.49 1.22
C GLU A 393 -22.78 7.46 0.23
N ARG A 394 -21.48 7.55 -0.15
CA ARG A 394 -20.86 6.57 -1.02
C ARG A 394 -20.69 5.26 -0.27
N PHE A 395 -21.09 4.14 -0.89
CA PHE A 395 -21.05 2.84 -0.28
C PHE A 395 -19.62 2.47 0.18
N SER A 396 -19.48 2.25 1.48
CA SER A 396 -18.19 1.91 2.11
C SER A 396 -17.98 0.40 2.04
N ILE A 397 -17.05 -0.03 1.21
CA ILE A 397 -16.61 -1.41 1.07
C ILE A 397 -15.11 -1.47 0.86
N ALA A 398 -14.39 -2.16 1.75
CA ALA A 398 -13.00 -2.49 1.50
C ALA A 398 -12.92 -3.77 0.66
N THR A 399 -12.09 -3.73 -0.38
CA THR A 399 -11.99 -4.81 -1.35
C THR A 399 -10.58 -5.37 -1.44
N SER A 400 -10.47 -6.70 -1.56
CA SER A 400 -9.19 -7.38 -1.70
C SER A 400 -9.35 -8.69 -2.48
N TYR A 401 -8.23 -9.32 -2.84
CA TYR A 401 -8.20 -10.65 -3.43
C TYR A 401 -7.33 -11.56 -2.59
N ILE A 402 -7.94 -12.53 -1.93
CA ILE A 402 -7.27 -13.44 -0.99
C ILE A 402 -7.74 -14.88 -1.24
N ASN A 403 -6.82 -15.85 -1.21
CA ASN A 403 -7.15 -17.27 -1.40
C ASN A 403 -7.98 -17.54 -2.67
N GLU A 404 -7.61 -16.87 -3.78
CA GLU A 404 -8.25 -16.99 -5.10
C GLU A 404 -9.70 -16.52 -5.19
N VAL A 405 -10.19 -15.78 -4.18
CA VAL A 405 -11.52 -15.16 -4.20
C VAL A 405 -11.44 -13.66 -3.93
N TYR A 406 -12.40 -12.91 -4.42
CA TYR A 406 -12.59 -11.51 -4.04
C TYR A 406 -13.26 -11.44 -2.68
N GLN A 407 -12.73 -10.59 -1.83
CA GLN A 407 -13.30 -10.29 -0.53
C GLN A 407 -13.89 -8.88 -0.56
N GLY A 408 -15.12 -8.72 -0.09
CA GLY A 408 -15.74 -7.45 0.20
C GLY A 408 -16.00 -7.33 1.70
N ILE A 409 -15.54 -6.25 2.33
CA ILE A 409 -15.72 -5.97 3.76
C ILE A 409 -16.54 -4.70 3.89
N ALA A 410 -17.71 -4.78 4.54
CA ALA A 410 -18.53 -3.63 4.93
C ALA A 410 -18.71 -3.62 6.46
N ASP A 411 -19.38 -2.60 6.99
CA ASP A 411 -19.56 -2.44 8.44
C ASP A 411 -20.27 -3.64 9.07
N SER A 412 -21.31 -4.17 8.41
CA SER A 412 -22.13 -5.27 8.91
C SER A 412 -21.65 -6.66 8.49
N LEU A 413 -21.03 -6.78 7.31
CA LEU A 413 -20.77 -8.07 6.67
C LEU A 413 -19.37 -8.15 6.05
N THR A 414 -18.91 -9.40 5.88
CA THR A 414 -17.81 -9.76 4.98
C THR A 414 -18.32 -10.80 4.00
N ILE A 415 -18.12 -10.58 2.70
CA ILE A 415 -18.51 -11.53 1.64
C ILE A 415 -17.29 -12.04 0.89
N TYR A 416 -17.39 -13.27 0.39
CA TYR A 416 -16.40 -13.90 -0.49
C TYR A 416 -17.06 -14.25 -1.81
N PHE A 417 -16.47 -13.73 -2.89
CA PHE A 417 -17.02 -13.79 -4.25
C PHE A 417 -16.04 -14.47 -5.19
N ASP A 418 -16.48 -15.50 -5.91
CA ASP A 418 -15.60 -16.29 -6.80
C ASP A 418 -15.43 -15.70 -8.21
N GLY A 419 -16.10 -14.60 -8.51
CA GLY A 419 -16.17 -13.97 -9.83
C GLY A 419 -17.52 -14.19 -10.53
N GLU A 420 -18.35 -15.11 -10.03
CA GLU A 420 -19.70 -15.35 -10.54
C GLU A 420 -20.76 -15.07 -9.49
N LYS A 421 -20.56 -15.56 -8.28
CA LYS A 421 -21.51 -15.47 -7.15
C LYS A 421 -20.79 -15.35 -5.81
N VAL A 422 -21.49 -14.86 -4.80
CA VAL A 422 -21.06 -14.95 -3.40
C VAL A 422 -21.11 -16.41 -2.95
N ILE A 423 -19.98 -16.94 -2.47
CA ILE A 423 -19.82 -18.31 -2.00
C ILE A 423 -19.96 -18.43 -0.48
N SER A 424 -19.69 -17.35 0.25
CA SER A 424 -19.90 -17.27 1.70
C SER A 424 -20.01 -15.83 2.16
N ALA A 425 -20.74 -15.61 3.26
CA ALA A 425 -20.93 -14.33 3.90
C ALA A 425 -20.98 -14.50 5.42
N PHE A 426 -20.40 -13.55 6.16
CA PHE A 426 -20.30 -13.61 7.62
C PHE A 426 -20.56 -12.22 8.21
N ALA A 427 -21.21 -12.19 9.39
CA ALA A 427 -21.38 -10.94 10.12
C ALA A 427 -20.01 -10.36 10.55
N ALA A 428 -19.94 -9.06 10.72
CA ALA A 428 -18.70 -8.37 11.10
C ALA A 428 -18.16 -8.81 12.47
N ASP A 429 -19.05 -9.18 13.40
CA ASP A 429 -18.77 -9.68 14.74
C ASP A 429 -18.54 -11.20 14.80
N ASP A 430 -18.86 -11.94 13.72
CA ASP A 430 -18.51 -13.37 13.61
C ASP A 430 -17.03 -13.54 13.20
N ILE A 431 -16.14 -13.16 14.12
CA ILE A 431 -14.68 -13.15 13.89
C ILE A 431 -14.19 -14.52 13.38
N PHE A 432 -14.80 -15.60 13.86
CA PHE A 432 -14.40 -16.97 13.53
C PHE A 432 -15.12 -17.55 12.31
N GLN A 433 -15.97 -16.77 11.66
CA GLN A 433 -16.67 -17.13 10.41
C GLN A 433 -17.43 -18.47 10.51
N LYS A 434 -18.16 -18.65 11.59
CA LYS A 434 -18.89 -19.91 11.88
C LYS A 434 -20.29 -19.96 11.27
N ASN A 435 -20.93 -18.78 11.10
CA ASN A 435 -22.33 -18.68 10.70
C ASN A 435 -22.44 -18.06 9.30
N ASN A 436 -22.65 -18.88 8.30
CA ASN A 436 -22.77 -18.41 6.92
C ASN A 436 -24.15 -17.77 6.66
N LEU A 437 -24.17 -16.52 6.21
CA LEU A 437 -25.34 -15.66 6.03
C LEU A 437 -25.74 -15.46 4.56
N LEU A 438 -25.48 -16.41 3.66
CA LEU A 438 -25.76 -16.29 2.22
C LEU A 438 -27.19 -15.83 1.88
N ASN A 439 -28.17 -16.13 2.71
CA ASN A 439 -29.57 -15.76 2.50
C ASN A 439 -29.93 -14.36 3.04
N ASN A 440 -28.97 -13.60 3.58
CA ASN A 440 -29.23 -12.24 4.04
C ASN A 440 -29.38 -11.29 2.85
N ARG A 441 -30.38 -10.39 2.92
CA ARG A 441 -30.63 -9.38 1.87
C ARG A 441 -29.45 -8.44 1.64
N GLU A 442 -28.67 -8.11 2.68
CA GLU A 442 -27.50 -7.24 2.57
C GLU A 442 -26.41 -7.86 1.71
N VAL A 443 -26.31 -9.21 1.66
CA VAL A 443 -25.36 -9.92 0.78
C VAL A 443 -25.59 -9.55 -0.68
N ASN A 444 -26.84 -9.47 -1.14
CA ASN A 444 -27.15 -9.09 -2.53
C ASN A 444 -26.74 -7.64 -2.84
N VAL A 445 -26.87 -6.73 -1.87
CA VAL A 445 -26.43 -5.34 -2.01
C VAL A 445 -24.92 -5.27 -2.12
N MET A 446 -24.19 -5.97 -1.24
CA MET A 446 -22.74 -6.04 -1.28
C MET A 446 -22.21 -6.71 -2.56
N GLU A 447 -22.85 -7.80 -3.01
CA GLU A 447 -22.50 -8.48 -4.25
C GLU A 447 -22.65 -7.53 -5.45
N ARG A 448 -23.77 -6.79 -5.52
CA ARG A 448 -24.01 -5.80 -6.59
C ARG A 448 -22.91 -4.74 -6.62
N ASN A 449 -22.55 -4.17 -5.49
CA ASN A 449 -21.50 -3.15 -5.40
C ASN A 449 -20.12 -3.72 -5.73
N LEU A 450 -19.76 -4.89 -5.20
CA LEU A 450 -18.49 -5.54 -5.49
C LEU A 450 -18.36 -5.86 -6.98
N LYS A 451 -19.41 -6.39 -7.62
CA LYS A 451 -19.46 -6.63 -9.06
C LYS A 451 -19.22 -5.34 -9.87
N ALA A 452 -19.81 -4.23 -9.44
CA ALA A 452 -19.65 -2.95 -10.13
C ALA A 452 -18.22 -2.41 -9.99
N ILE A 453 -17.61 -2.50 -8.80
CA ILE A 453 -16.22 -2.12 -8.57
C ILE A 453 -15.28 -2.96 -9.45
N LEU A 454 -15.47 -4.30 -9.48
CA LEU A 454 -14.65 -5.21 -10.26
C LEU A 454 -14.80 -4.95 -11.77
N GLN A 455 -16.03 -4.81 -12.26
CA GLN A 455 -16.27 -4.51 -13.69
C GLN A 455 -15.61 -3.18 -14.07
N SER A 456 -15.77 -2.14 -13.26
CA SER A 456 -15.11 -0.84 -13.48
C SER A 456 -13.59 -0.99 -13.50
N TYR A 457 -12.99 -1.72 -12.54
CA TYR A 457 -11.55 -1.95 -12.49
C TYR A 457 -11.02 -2.62 -13.77
N TYR A 458 -11.62 -3.73 -14.22
CA TYR A 458 -11.17 -4.42 -15.41
C TYR A 458 -11.41 -3.63 -16.70
N GLN A 459 -12.44 -2.80 -16.75
CA GLN A 459 -12.65 -1.85 -17.85
C GLN A 459 -11.56 -0.78 -17.89
N GLN A 460 -11.17 -0.20 -16.73
CA GLN A 460 -10.08 0.79 -16.68
C GLN A 460 -8.73 0.16 -17.01
N LEU A 461 -8.46 -1.06 -16.56
CA LEU A 461 -7.28 -1.81 -16.99
C LEU A 461 -7.21 -1.96 -18.51
N LYS A 462 -8.34 -2.32 -19.15
CA LYS A 462 -8.39 -2.48 -20.61
C LYS A 462 -8.17 -1.16 -21.35
N LYS A 463 -8.73 -0.06 -20.83
CA LYS A 463 -8.58 1.30 -21.38
C LYS A 463 -7.19 1.88 -21.09
N GLN A 464 -6.47 1.38 -20.09
CA GLN A 464 -5.20 1.92 -19.57
C GLN A 464 -5.32 3.42 -19.24
N GLN A 465 -6.44 3.81 -18.64
CA GLN A 465 -6.76 5.21 -18.38
C GLN A 465 -7.24 5.37 -16.94
N TYR A 466 -6.43 6.03 -16.12
CA TYR A 466 -6.65 6.23 -14.68
C TYR A 466 -6.63 7.72 -14.36
N ILE A 467 -7.30 8.49 -15.22
CA ILE A 467 -7.53 9.92 -15.12
C ILE A 467 -8.98 10.21 -15.50
N VAL A 468 -9.49 11.38 -15.15
CA VAL A 468 -10.81 11.81 -15.59
C VAL A 468 -10.77 12.18 -17.07
N PRO A 469 -11.59 11.55 -17.94
CA PRO A 469 -11.67 11.93 -19.35
C PRO A 469 -12.30 13.32 -19.53
N HIS A 470 -11.81 14.10 -20.49
CA HIS A 470 -12.34 15.45 -20.75
C HIS A 470 -13.85 15.47 -21.01
N ASP A 471 -14.38 14.48 -21.72
CA ASP A 471 -15.82 14.37 -21.99
C ASP A 471 -16.67 14.02 -20.76
N ALA A 472 -16.09 13.42 -19.73
CA ALA A 472 -16.76 13.19 -18.44
C ALA A 472 -16.95 14.51 -17.67
N VAL A 473 -15.98 15.40 -17.71
CA VAL A 473 -16.07 16.75 -17.11
C VAL A 473 -17.20 17.55 -17.78
N ASP A 474 -17.26 17.52 -19.12
CA ASP A 474 -18.29 18.26 -19.89
C ASP A 474 -19.72 17.73 -19.68
N ARG A 475 -19.88 16.43 -19.43
CA ARG A 475 -21.20 15.81 -19.16
C ARG A 475 -21.76 16.18 -17.80
N MET A 476 -20.90 16.36 -16.80
CA MET A 476 -21.33 16.61 -15.43
C MET A 476 -21.44 18.08 -15.06
N SER A 477 -20.73 18.97 -15.75
CA SER A 477 -20.95 20.42 -15.63
C SER A 477 -22.32 20.88 -16.16
N LYS A 478 -23.07 19.96 -16.78
CA LYS A 478 -24.43 20.19 -17.34
C LYS A 478 -25.57 19.59 -16.49
N LYS A 479 -25.25 18.89 -15.40
CA LYS A 479 -26.21 18.38 -14.40
C LYS A 479 -26.24 19.28 -13.18
#